data_0dca18b5f4e0b6e21e21efc0c4467ce1
#
_entry.id   0dca18b5f4e0b6e21e21efc0c4467ce1
#
_cell.length_a   1.000
_cell.length_b   1.000
_cell.length_c   1.000
_cell.angle_alpha   90.00
_cell.angle_beta   90.00
_cell.angle_gamma   90.00
#
_symmetry.space_group_name_H-M   'P 1'
#
loop_
_entity.id
_entity.type
_entity.pdbx_description
1 polymer ?
#
loop_
_entity_poly.entity_id
_entity_poly.type
_entity_poly.pdbx_seq_one_letter_code
_entity_poly.pdbx_strand_id
1 'polypeptide(L)'
;MFLKNHRSSAQVLLNGDDGAVQLLSGTVNGATAQALTINKDEVNSTADLVIRKQTGTGNRFALLNSGNSELPVSIAVWGSSDRQNVFEVATSAAYLFYAQRTPAGQLFDVNGAINCTTLNQSSDRDLKDDIRVISDATKAIRKMNGYTYTLKENGLPYAGVIAQEVMEAIPEAVGSFTHYGEELQGPTVDGNKLREETRYLNVDYAAVTGLLVQVARETDDRVTALEEENTTLRQNLATAGTRISTLENQVSELVALVRQLTGSEH
;
A
#
# COMPACT_ATOMS: atom_id res chain seq x y z
N MET A 1 -36.94 41.51 -7.72
CA MET A 1 -37.86 41.57 -6.57
C MET A 1 -37.07 41.47 -5.28
N PHE A 2 -37.22 42.40 -4.35
CA PHE A 2 -36.56 42.38 -3.05
C PHE A 2 -37.52 41.98 -1.94
N LEU A 3 -37.18 40.96 -1.19
CA LEU A 3 -37.84 40.66 0.08
C LEU A 3 -36.82 40.97 1.19
N LYS A 4 -37.08 42.02 1.96
CA LYS A 4 -36.21 42.47 3.04
C LYS A 4 -36.87 42.26 4.39
N ASN A 5 -36.20 41.59 5.31
CA ASN A 5 -36.64 41.53 6.69
C ASN A 5 -36.15 42.79 7.43
N HIS A 6 -37.09 43.60 7.93
CA HIS A 6 -36.80 44.86 8.59
C HIS A 6 -36.01 44.75 9.93
N ARG A 7 -35.98 43.54 10.53
CA ARG A 7 -35.33 43.33 11.82
C ARG A 7 -33.90 42.80 11.74
N SER A 8 -33.50 42.11 10.65
CA SER A 8 -32.22 41.39 10.58
C SER A 8 -31.39 41.70 9.37
N SER A 9 -31.79 42.65 8.53
CA SER A 9 -31.15 42.96 7.22
C SER A 9 -30.98 41.76 6.29
N ALA A 10 -31.57 40.60 6.62
CA ALA A 10 -31.57 39.45 5.74
C ALA A 10 -32.37 39.76 4.47
N GLN A 11 -31.85 39.40 3.32
CA GLN A 11 -32.46 39.69 2.03
C GLN A 11 -32.47 38.44 1.15
N VAL A 12 -33.54 38.29 0.37
CA VAL A 12 -33.57 37.42 -0.79
C VAL A 12 -33.47 38.31 -2.02
N LEU A 13 -32.33 38.21 -2.73
CA LEU A 13 -32.12 38.95 -3.96
C LEU A 13 -32.37 38.00 -5.13
N LEU A 14 -33.30 38.39 -5.99
CA LEU A 14 -33.50 37.75 -7.30
C LEU A 14 -32.83 38.64 -8.33
N ASN A 15 -31.67 38.19 -8.87
CA ASN A 15 -30.95 38.91 -9.89
C ASN A 15 -31.50 38.51 -11.27
N GLY A 16 -32.00 39.49 -12.04
CA GLY A 16 -32.60 39.22 -13.34
C GLY A 16 -31.59 39.00 -14.47
N ASP A 17 -30.36 39.48 -14.31
CA ASP A 17 -29.38 39.45 -15.38
C ASP A 17 -28.65 38.11 -15.49
N ASP A 18 -28.44 37.43 -14.38
CA ASP A 18 -27.77 36.11 -14.33
C ASP A 18 -28.68 34.98 -13.84
N GLY A 19 -29.92 35.29 -13.50
CA GLY A 19 -30.90 34.32 -13.01
C GLY A 19 -30.59 33.73 -11.64
N ALA A 20 -29.70 34.37 -10.87
CA ALA A 20 -29.28 33.86 -9.56
C ALA A 20 -30.25 34.26 -8.44
N VAL A 21 -30.50 33.35 -7.52
CA VAL A 21 -31.16 33.60 -6.22
C VAL A 21 -30.11 33.69 -5.15
N GLN A 22 -29.98 34.84 -4.51
CA GLN A 22 -29.04 35.05 -3.44
C GLN A 22 -29.77 35.18 -2.11
N LEU A 23 -29.42 34.33 -1.15
CA LEU A 23 -29.84 34.47 0.24
C LEU A 23 -28.73 35.20 1.00
N LEU A 24 -29.02 36.42 1.45
CA LEU A 24 -28.06 37.27 2.12
C LEU A 24 -28.34 37.31 3.62
N SER A 25 -27.37 36.94 4.44
CA SER A 25 -27.47 36.98 5.90
C SER A 25 -27.05 38.36 6.43
N GLY A 26 -27.88 39.34 6.37
CA GLY A 26 -27.66 40.64 7.04
C GLY A 26 -26.38 41.40 6.71
N THR A 27 -26.38 42.69 6.96
CA THR A 27 -25.20 43.56 6.89
C THR A 27 -24.68 43.85 8.28
N VAL A 28 -23.42 43.52 8.53
CA VAL A 28 -22.70 44.05 9.69
C VAL A 28 -21.65 45.03 9.16
N ASN A 29 -21.68 46.27 9.60
CA ASN A 29 -20.76 47.33 9.20
C ASN A 29 -20.71 47.64 7.69
N GLY A 30 -21.85 47.59 7.01
CA GLY A 30 -21.96 48.01 5.59
C GLY A 30 -21.52 46.94 4.56
N ALA A 31 -20.99 45.81 4.97
CA ALA A 31 -20.67 44.69 4.10
C ALA A 31 -21.79 43.62 4.11
N THR A 32 -22.26 43.23 2.95
CA THR A 32 -23.28 42.20 2.79
C THR A 32 -22.58 40.84 2.71
N ALA A 33 -22.83 39.97 3.70
CA ALA A 33 -22.34 38.61 3.64
C ALA A 33 -23.31 37.73 2.85
N GLN A 34 -22.81 37.07 1.80
CA GLN A 34 -23.57 36.05 1.07
C GLN A 34 -23.62 34.78 1.90
N ALA A 35 -24.83 34.35 2.27
CA ALA A 35 -25.03 33.07 2.99
C ALA A 35 -25.21 31.89 2.05
N LEU A 36 -25.98 32.08 0.96
CA LEU A 36 -26.23 31.07 -0.06
C LEU A 36 -26.58 31.75 -1.37
N THR A 37 -25.97 31.30 -2.47
CA THR A 37 -26.34 31.70 -3.82
C THR A 37 -26.79 30.48 -4.59
N ILE A 38 -28.00 30.52 -5.11
CA ILE A 38 -28.56 29.47 -5.97
C ILE A 38 -28.62 30.07 -7.38
N ASN A 39 -27.82 29.52 -8.29
CA ASN A 39 -27.82 29.92 -9.69
C ASN A 39 -28.79 29.04 -10.47
N LYS A 40 -29.49 29.62 -11.45
CA LYS A 40 -30.46 28.94 -12.31
C LYS A 40 -29.90 27.68 -12.99
N ASP A 41 -28.63 27.68 -13.35
CA ASP A 41 -27.98 26.58 -14.07
C ASP A 41 -27.44 25.48 -13.13
N GLU A 42 -27.49 25.69 -11.80
CA GLU A 42 -26.91 24.79 -10.80
C GLU A 42 -27.96 24.15 -9.89
N VAL A 43 -29.21 24.58 -9.94
CA VAL A 43 -30.34 23.90 -9.35
C VAL A 43 -31.01 23.06 -10.43
N ASN A 44 -30.38 21.97 -10.77
CA ASN A 44 -31.02 20.98 -11.63
C ASN A 44 -32.22 20.35 -10.91
N SER A 45 -33.16 19.83 -11.67
CA SER A 45 -34.40 19.18 -11.18
C SER A 45 -34.18 17.98 -10.24
N THR A 46 -32.92 17.65 -9.89
CA THR A 46 -32.51 16.57 -8.98
C THR A 46 -32.11 17.05 -7.59
N ALA A 47 -32.28 18.33 -7.27
CA ALA A 47 -32.03 18.91 -5.94
C ALA A 47 -30.60 18.76 -5.38
N ASP A 48 -29.58 18.79 -6.22
CA ASP A 48 -28.20 18.78 -5.76
C ASP A 48 -27.82 20.11 -5.11
N LEU A 49 -27.15 20.03 -3.93
CA LEU A 49 -26.58 21.21 -3.30
C LEU A 49 -25.20 21.48 -3.92
N VAL A 50 -25.09 22.50 -4.77
CA VAL A 50 -23.83 22.90 -5.37
C VAL A 50 -23.23 24.04 -4.56
N ILE A 51 -22.06 23.80 -3.95
CA ILE A 51 -21.29 24.81 -3.21
C ILE A 51 -20.09 25.20 -4.09
N ARG A 52 -20.11 26.45 -4.59
CA ARG A 52 -19.07 26.98 -5.45
C ARG A 52 -18.25 28.04 -4.71
N LYS A 53 -16.93 27.93 -4.72
CA LYS A 53 -16.04 28.98 -4.25
C LYS A 53 -15.78 29.98 -5.38
N GLN A 54 -15.96 31.27 -5.09
CA GLN A 54 -15.88 32.35 -6.09
C GLN A 54 -14.45 32.63 -6.60
N THR A 55 -13.42 32.17 -5.92
CA THR A 55 -12.02 32.39 -6.31
C THR A 55 -11.18 31.13 -6.05
N GLY A 56 -10.45 30.69 -7.06
CA GLY A 56 -9.50 29.58 -6.98
C GLY A 56 -9.91 28.36 -7.79
N THR A 57 -8.96 27.50 -8.07
CA THR A 57 -9.13 26.26 -8.81
C THR A 57 -9.84 25.20 -7.96
N GLY A 58 -10.90 24.63 -8.49
CA GLY A 58 -11.64 23.49 -7.91
C GLY A 58 -12.83 23.88 -7.02
N ASN A 59 -13.89 23.11 -7.12
CA ASN A 59 -15.08 23.22 -6.28
C ASN A 59 -14.80 22.49 -4.96
N ARG A 60 -15.00 23.17 -3.83
CA ARG A 60 -14.74 22.62 -2.50
C ARG A 60 -15.95 22.75 -1.61
N PHE A 61 -16.32 21.65 -0.96
CA PHE A 61 -17.12 21.68 0.25
C PHE A 61 -16.15 21.79 1.44
N ALA A 62 -16.02 22.98 2.02
CA ALA A 62 -15.15 23.21 3.17
C ALA A 62 -15.96 23.08 4.45
N LEU A 63 -15.59 22.13 5.29
CA LEU A 63 -16.07 22.00 6.66
C LEU A 63 -15.06 22.74 7.55
N LEU A 64 -15.43 23.95 7.97
CA LEU A 64 -14.61 24.76 8.87
C LEU A 64 -15.04 24.48 10.31
N ASN A 65 -14.13 23.99 11.13
CA ASN A 65 -14.31 23.99 12.58
C ASN A 65 -14.00 25.40 13.10
N SER A 66 -14.92 25.99 13.84
CA SER A 66 -14.83 27.38 14.35
C SER A 66 -13.62 27.67 15.27
N GLY A 67 -12.86 26.65 15.66
CA GLY A 67 -11.71 26.77 16.55
C GLY A 67 -10.33 26.62 15.87
N ASN A 68 -10.25 26.24 14.61
CA ASN A 68 -8.96 26.05 13.92
C ASN A 68 -9.04 26.51 12.47
N SER A 69 -8.53 27.70 12.20
CA SER A 69 -8.52 28.31 10.87
C SER A 69 -7.33 27.88 9.99
N GLU A 70 -6.34 27.17 10.55
CA GLU A 70 -5.06 26.96 9.86
C GLU A 70 -5.06 25.79 8.88
N LEU A 71 -5.90 24.76 9.10
CA LEU A 71 -5.97 23.58 8.22
C LEU A 71 -7.42 23.13 7.97
N PRO A 72 -8.20 23.86 7.16
CA PRO A 72 -9.55 23.45 6.83
C PRO A 72 -9.52 22.15 6.02
N VAL A 73 -10.30 21.15 6.45
CA VAL A 73 -10.55 19.96 5.65
C VAL A 73 -11.51 20.31 4.53
N SER A 74 -11.17 19.95 3.31
CA SER A 74 -12.01 20.14 2.13
C SER A 74 -12.30 18.80 1.44
N ILE A 75 -13.52 18.69 0.91
CA ILE A 75 -13.89 17.62 0.00
C ILE A 75 -13.94 18.23 -1.40
N ALA A 76 -13.25 17.64 -2.35
CA ALA A 76 -13.19 18.11 -3.72
C ALA A 76 -13.48 17.00 -4.71
N VAL A 77 -14.19 17.34 -5.80
CA VAL A 77 -14.36 16.48 -6.96
C VAL A 77 -13.66 17.16 -8.13
N TRP A 78 -12.75 16.46 -8.75
CA TRP A 78 -11.96 16.93 -9.86
C TRP A 78 -12.39 16.27 -11.16
N GLY A 79 -12.47 17.07 -12.24
CA GLY A 79 -12.85 16.61 -13.57
C GLY A 79 -11.98 17.18 -14.68
N SER A 80 -10.80 17.73 -14.33
CA SER A 80 -9.85 18.30 -15.29
C SER A 80 -9.08 17.21 -16.06
N SER A 81 -8.42 17.57 -17.16
CA SER A 81 -7.71 16.64 -18.05
C SER A 81 -6.58 15.86 -17.38
N ASP A 82 -5.97 16.44 -16.37
CA ASP A 82 -4.85 15.91 -15.59
C ASP A 82 -5.30 15.13 -14.34
N ARG A 83 -6.49 15.45 -13.80
CA ARG A 83 -7.07 14.81 -12.62
C ARG A 83 -8.53 14.41 -12.85
N GLN A 84 -8.76 13.57 -13.83
CA GLN A 84 -10.10 13.09 -14.15
C GLN A 84 -10.63 12.13 -13.10
N ASN A 85 -11.92 12.26 -12.78
CA ASN A 85 -12.66 11.32 -11.93
C ASN A 85 -12.02 11.11 -10.54
N VAL A 86 -11.57 12.19 -9.89
CA VAL A 86 -10.99 12.16 -8.54
C VAL A 86 -12.00 12.68 -7.51
N PHE A 87 -12.21 11.87 -6.47
CA PHE A 87 -12.83 12.31 -5.22
C PHE A 87 -11.72 12.43 -4.16
N GLU A 88 -11.51 13.62 -3.62
CA GLU A 88 -10.39 13.93 -2.75
C GLU A 88 -10.87 14.56 -1.44
N VAL A 89 -10.26 14.13 -0.34
CA VAL A 89 -10.31 14.84 0.95
C VAL A 89 -8.91 15.37 1.24
N ALA A 90 -8.79 16.67 1.39
CA ALA A 90 -7.49 17.34 1.55
C ALA A 90 -7.54 18.46 2.59
N THR A 91 -6.37 18.79 3.15
CA THR A 91 -6.11 20.02 3.91
C THR A 91 -5.52 21.08 2.98
N SER A 92 -5.22 22.26 3.51
CA SER A 92 -4.48 23.28 2.77
C SER A 92 -3.03 22.87 2.46
N ALA A 93 -2.47 21.93 3.23
CA ALA A 93 -1.09 21.47 3.08
C ALA A 93 -0.97 20.26 2.15
N ALA A 94 -1.86 19.27 2.27
CA ALA A 94 -1.81 18.03 1.49
C ALA A 94 -3.17 17.32 1.42
N TYR A 95 -3.32 16.38 0.48
CA TYR A 95 -4.44 15.45 0.53
C TYR A 95 -4.31 14.48 1.73
N LEU A 96 -5.44 14.05 2.26
CA LEU A 96 -5.52 12.99 3.26
C LEU A 96 -5.73 11.64 2.57
N PHE A 97 -6.66 11.60 1.65
CA PHE A 97 -6.89 10.46 0.76
C PHE A 97 -7.65 10.91 -0.49
N TYR A 98 -7.54 10.12 -1.55
CA TYR A 98 -8.37 10.28 -2.73
C TYR A 98 -8.73 8.92 -3.35
N ALA A 99 -9.87 8.88 -4.05
CA ALA A 99 -10.26 7.80 -4.93
C ALA A 99 -10.22 8.30 -6.37
N GLN A 100 -9.66 7.52 -7.27
CA GLN A 100 -9.53 7.88 -8.69
C GLN A 100 -9.87 6.70 -9.59
N ARG A 101 -10.51 7.00 -10.71
CA ARG A 101 -10.68 6.05 -11.81
C ARG A 101 -9.80 6.48 -12.98
N THR A 102 -8.90 5.59 -13.38
CA THR A 102 -8.03 5.77 -14.56
C THR A 102 -8.35 4.70 -15.61
N PRO A 103 -7.86 4.83 -16.85
CA PRO A 103 -7.95 3.75 -17.84
C PRO A 103 -7.25 2.45 -17.41
N ALA A 104 -6.23 2.56 -16.55
CA ALA A 104 -5.50 1.41 -16.01
C ALA A 104 -6.20 0.74 -14.82
N GLY A 105 -7.27 1.34 -14.27
CA GLY A 105 -8.01 0.81 -13.15
C GLY A 105 -8.45 1.88 -12.15
N GLN A 106 -8.89 1.41 -10.98
CA GLN A 106 -9.33 2.23 -9.87
C GLN A 106 -8.28 2.18 -8.76
N LEU A 107 -8.13 3.30 -8.07
CA LEU A 107 -7.16 3.42 -7.00
C LEU A 107 -7.80 4.18 -5.83
N PHE A 108 -7.43 3.79 -4.62
CA PHE A 108 -7.67 4.53 -3.38
C PHE A 108 -6.32 4.78 -2.72
N ASP A 109 -5.92 6.03 -2.65
CA ASP A 109 -4.63 6.47 -2.12
C ASP A 109 -4.82 7.19 -0.80
N VAL A 110 -4.02 6.85 0.20
CA VAL A 110 -4.04 7.45 1.54
C VAL A 110 -2.65 7.97 1.87
N ASN A 111 -2.57 9.27 2.12
CA ASN A 111 -1.34 9.92 2.57
C ASN A 111 -1.19 9.76 4.09
N GLY A 112 -0.82 8.57 4.53
CA GLY A 112 -0.68 8.23 5.94
C GLY A 112 -0.95 6.76 6.25
N ALA A 113 -1.16 6.46 7.53
CA ALA A 113 -1.46 5.11 8.00
C ALA A 113 -2.95 4.76 7.85
N ILE A 114 -3.23 3.50 7.56
CA ILE A 114 -4.59 2.94 7.57
C ILE A 114 -4.71 1.99 8.77
N ASN A 115 -5.62 2.31 9.69
CA ASN A 115 -6.00 1.42 10.78
C ASN A 115 -7.36 0.77 10.44
N CYS A 116 -7.35 -0.54 10.28
CA CYS A 116 -8.57 -1.31 9.99
C CYS A 116 -8.59 -2.61 10.80
N THR A 117 -9.78 -3.12 11.08
CA THR A 117 -9.93 -4.42 11.76
C THR A 117 -9.51 -5.56 10.84
N THR A 118 -9.82 -5.47 9.56
CA THR A 118 -9.53 -6.51 8.56
C THR A 118 -9.39 -5.89 7.18
N LEU A 119 -8.38 -6.31 6.42
CA LEU A 119 -8.23 -6.01 5.00
C LEU A 119 -8.44 -7.29 4.20
N ASN A 120 -9.58 -7.40 3.50
CA ASN A 120 -9.89 -8.52 2.63
C ASN A 120 -9.50 -8.19 1.18
N GLN A 121 -8.65 -9.00 0.60
CA GLN A 121 -8.24 -8.89 -0.80
C GLN A 121 -8.89 -9.99 -1.64
N SER A 122 -9.46 -9.63 -2.79
CA SER A 122 -10.03 -10.61 -3.72
C SER A 122 -8.94 -11.52 -4.25
N SER A 123 -9.13 -12.85 -4.07
CA SER A 123 -8.13 -13.85 -4.45
C SER A 123 -8.76 -15.12 -5.03
N ASP A 124 -9.98 -15.02 -5.55
CA ASP A 124 -10.66 -16.12 -6.19
C ASP A 124 -9.88 -16.62 -7.42
N ARG A 125 -9.91 -17.93 -7.64
CA ARG A 125 -9.25 -18.58 -8.78
C ARG A 125 -9.81 -18.09 -10.12
N ASP A 126 -11.13 -17.90 -10.18
CA ASP A 126 -11.84 -17.50 -11.40
C ASP A 126 -11.54 -16.04 -11.84
N LEU A 127 -10.87 -15.27 -10.97
CA LEU A 127 -10.39 -13.92 -11.29
C LEU A 127 -8.94 -13.90 -11.84
N LYS A 128 -8.32 -15.08 -12.05
CA LYS A 128 -6.89 -15.17 -12.35
C LYS A 128 -6.66 -16.08 -13.55
N ASP A 129 -5.86 -15.61 -14.48
CA ASP A 129 -5.35 -16.37 -15.60
C ASP A 129 -3.88 -16.78 -15.39
N ASP A 130 -3.39 -17.73 -16.18
CA ASP A 130 -1.99 -18.16 -16.21
C ASP A 130 -1.39 -18.51 -14.83
N ILE A 131 -2.18 -19.14 -13.98
CA ILE A 131 -1.79 -19.50 -12.61
C ILE A 131 -0.62 -20.48 -12.65
N ARG A 132 0.52 -20.06 -12.11
CA ARG A 132 1.74 -20.86 -11.99
C ARG A 132 2.26 -20.82 -10.56
N VAL A 133 2.84 -21.94 -10.12
CA VAL A 133 3.56 -21.98 -8.85
C VAL A 133 4.84 -21.17 -8.99
N ILE A 134 5.20 -20.41 -7.96
CA ILE A 134 6.46 -19.68 -7.92
C ILE A 134 7.61 -20.70 -7.88
N SER A 135 8.42 -20.75 -8.92
CA SER A 135 9.57 -21.65 -9.00
C SER A 135 10.77 -21.10 -8.22
N ASP A 136 11.60 -22.01 -7.69
CA ASP A 136 12.83 -21.65 -6.97
C ASP A 136 12.61 -20.61 -5.84
N ALA A 137 11.52 -20.75 -5.10
CA ALA A 137 11.13 -19.76 -4.08
C ALA A 137 12.19 -19.61 -2.98
N THR A 138 12.82 -20.70 -2.56
CA THR A 138 13.94 -20.66 -1.61
C THR A 138 15.20 -19.97 -2.15
N LYS A 139 15.37 -19.93 -3.45
CA LYS A 139 16.45 -19.15 -4.09
C LYS A 139 16.05 -17.68 -4.23
N ALA A 140 14.79 -17.40 -4.55
CA ALA A 140 14.27 -16.04 -4.65
C ALA A 140 14.35 -15.30 -3.31
N ILE A 141 13.90 -15.93 -2.20
CA ILE A 141 13.91 -15.30 -0.87
C ILE A 141 15.31 -14.89 -0.38
N ARG A 142 16.37 -15.56 -0.85
CA ARG A 142 17.76 -15.23 -0.49
C ARG A 142 18.26 -13.92 -1.08
N LYS A 143 17.52 -13.33 -2.02
CA LYS A 143 17.85 -12.04 -2.64
C LYS A 143 17.32 -10.86 -1.83
N MET A 144 16.51 -11.10 -0.81
CA MET A 144 15.89 -10.05 0.00
C MET A 144 16.10 -10.31 1.49
N ASN A 145 16.09 -9.23 2.25
CA ASN A 145 16.24 -9.24 3.69
C ASN A 145 15.12 -8.47 4.37
N GLY A 146 14.86 -8.81 5.64
CA GLY A 146 14.04 -8.00 6.52
C GLY A 146 14.90 -6.93 7.20
N TYR A 147 14.41 -5.70 7.24
CA TYR A 147 15.10 -4.55 7.81
C TYR A 147 14.27 -3.85 8.86
N THR A 148 14.93 -3.23 9.82
CA THR A 148 14.39 -2.11 10.58
C THR A 148 15.01 -0.83 10.04
N TYR A 149 14.22 0.22 9.91
CA TYR A 149 14.67 1.49 9.35
C TYR A 149 13.93 2.68 9.96
N THR A 150 14.46 3.86 9.74
CA THR A 150 13.78 5.12 10.07
C THR A 150 13.27 5.75 8.78
N LEU A 151 11.97 6.06 8.71
CA LEU A 151 11.41 6.72 7.55
C LEU A 151 11.86 8.19 7.52
N LYS A 152 12.43 8.64 6.40
CA LYS A 152 12.99 9.99 6.27
C LYS A 152 11.95 11.09 6.45
N GLU A 153 10.70 10.81 6.04
CA GLU A 153 9.60 11.78 6.05
C GLU A 153 9.19 12.19 7.46
N ASN A 154 9.16 11.24 8.42
CA ASN A 154 8.64 11.49 9.76
C ASN A 154 9.62 11.15 10.90
N GLY A 155 10.79 10.59 10.61
CA GLY A 155 11.79 10.22 11.60
C GLY A 155 11.41 9.04 12.52
N LEU A 156 10.32 8.32 12.22
CA LEU A 156 9.84 7.21 13.03
C LEU A 156 10.45 5.87 12.61
N PRO A 157 10.61 4.92 13.55
CA PRO A 157 11.11 3.58 13.26
C PRO A 157 10.03 2.69 12.62
N TYR A 158 10.44 1.93 11.62
CA TYR A 158 9.62 0.94 10.91
C TYR A 158 10.41 -0.35 10.68
N ALA A 159 9.72 -1.38 10.21
CA ALA A 159 10.32 -2.61 9.73
C ALA A 159 9.64 -3.07 8.43
N GLY A 160 10.39 -3.73 7.57
CA GLY A 160 9.88 -4.23 6.29
C GLY A 160 11.00 -4.72 5.38
N VAL A 161 10.73 -4.76 4.09
CA VAL A 161 11.64 -5.16 3.03
C VAL A 161 12.01 -3.97 2.14
N ILE A 162 13.06 -4.08 1.35
CA ILE A 162 13.47 -3.07 0.37
C ILE A 162 12.90 -3.44 -0.99
N ALA A 163 12.16 -2.52 -1.62
CA ALA A 163 11.47 -2.77 -2.88
C ALA A 163 12.40 -3.20 -4.03
N GLN A 164 13.63 -2.68 -4.07
CA GLN A 164 14.64 -3.07 -5.05
C GLN A 164 15.05 -4.54 -4.91
N GLU A 165 15.22 -5.05 -3.69
CA GLU A 165 15.53 -6.45 -3.43
C GLU A 165 14.33 -7.35 -3.75
N VAL A 166 13.12 -6.91 -3.40
CA VAL A 166 11.88 -7.61 -3.76
C VAL A 166 11.72 -7.71 -5.28
N MET A 167 12.05 -6.67 -6.03
CA MET A 167 12.00 -6.67 -7.49
C MET A 167 12.96 -7.70 -8.12
N GLU A 168 14.11 -7.96 -7.48
CA GLU A 168 15.03 -9.02 -7.92
C GLU A 168 14.53 -10.43 -7.58
N ALA A 169 13.75 -10.56 -6.52
CA ALA A 169 13.23 -11.84 -6.03
C ALA A 169 11.93 -12.24 -6.73
N ILE A 170 10.96 -11.31 -6.77
CA ILE A 170 9.62 -11.48 -7.34
C ILE A 170 9.14 -10.13 -7.90
N PRO A 171 9.46 -9.81 -9.17
CA PRO A 171 9.16 -8.51 -9.76
C PRO A 171 7.66 -8.18 -9.79
N GLU A 172 6.78 -9.19 -9.80
CA GLU A 172 5.32 -9.03 -9.76
C GLU A 172 4.82 -8.41 -8.45
N ALA A 173 5.63 -8.43 -7.38
CA ALA A 173 5.32 -7.81 -6.09
C ALA A 173 5.65 -6.32 -6.05
N VAL A 174 6.24 -5.73 -7.11
CA VAL A 174 6.75 -4.37 -7.08
C VAL A 174 6.01 -3.49 -8.07
N GLY A 175 5.38 -2.45 -7.55
CA GLY A 175 4.82 -1.36 -8.32
C GLY A 175 5.61 -0.07 -8.15
N SER A 176 5.03 1.03 -8.60
CA SER A 176 5.62 2.36 -8.42
C SER A 176 4.54 3.41 -8.24
N PHE A 177 4.88 4.49 -7.53
CA PHE A 177 4.04 5.66 -7.37
C PHE A 177 4.87 6.93 -7.55
N THR A 178 4.20 8.03 -7.91
CA THR A 178 4.84 9.33 -8.03
C THR A 178 4.60 10.13 -6.76
N HIS A 179 5.67 10.58 -6.15
CA HIS A 179 5.63 11.52 -5.03
C HIS A 179 5.79 12.94 -5.57
N TYR A 180 4.86 13.81 -5.22
CA TYR A 180 4.90 15.22 -5.59
C TYR A 180 5.51 16.02 -4.44
N GLY A 181 6.72 16.51 -4.65
CA GLY A 181 7.48 17.33 -3.72
C GLY A 181 7.01 18.79 -3.69
N GLU A 182 7.92 19.69 -3.36
CA GLU A 182 7.66 21.12 -3.27
C GLU A 182 7.27 21.72 -4.62
N GLU A 183 6.52 22.82 -4.55
CA GLU A 183 6.12 23.60 -5.71
C GLU A 183 7.34 24.31 -6.30
N LEU A 184 7.66 24.01 -7.56
CA LEU A 184 8.77 24.65 -8.25
C LEU A 184 8.43 26.10 -8.62
N GLN A 185 9.33 27.03 -8.34
CA GLN A 185 9.23 28.41 -8.78
C GLN A 185 9.59 28.49 -10.27
N GLY A 186 8.60 28.74 -11.11
CA GLY A 186 8.82 28.88 -12.55
C GLY A 186 7.56 29.36 -13.27
N PRO A 187 7.65 29.72 -14.57
CA PRO A 187 6.50 30.06 -15.36
C PRO A 187 5.57 28.85 -15.47
N THR A 188 4.33 29.06 -15.08
CA THR A 188 3.29 28.02 -15.21
C THR A 188 2.89 27.89 -16.68
N VAL A 189 2.96 26.68 -17.20
CA VAL A 189 2.32 26.33 -18.47
C VAL A 189 0.87 26.00 -18.13
N ASP A 190 -0.07 26.68 -18.76
CA ASP A 190 -1.53 26.53 -18.57
C ASP A 190 -2.07 26.78 -17.15
N GLY A 191 -1.39 27.60 -16.34
CA GLY A 191 -1.86 27.93 -14.98
C GLY A 191 -1.67 26.83 -13.95
N ASN A 192 -1.09 25.69 -14.31
CA ASN A 192 -0.76 24.59 -13.40
C ASN A 192 0.62 24.83 -12.80
N LYS A 193 0.70 24.71 -11.49
CA LYS A 193 1.95 24.81 -10.75
C LYS A 193 2.77 23.54 -10.97
N LEU A 194 3.98 23.69 -11.46
CA LEU A 194 4.95 22.60 -11.56
C LEU A 194 5.37 22.19 -10.16
N ARG A 195 5.40 20.86 -9.90
CA ARG A 195 5.94 20.27 -8.68
C ARG A 195 7.10 19.37 -9.03
N GLU A 196 8.00 19.23 -8.07
CA GLU A 196 9.03 18.19 -8.18
C GLU A 196 8.35 16.83 -8.15
N GLU A 197 8.60 16.00 -9.17
CA GLU A 197 8.07 14.66 -9.28
C GLU A 197 9.20 13.65 -9.05
N THR A 198 9.05 12.85 -8.01
CA THR A 198 9.98 11.74 -7.73
C THR A 198 9.20 10.43 -7.79
N ARG A 199 9.69 9.48 -8.59
CA ARG A 199 9.10 8.16 -8.69
C ARG A 199 9.75 7.22 -7.69
N TYR A 200 8.94 6.65 -6.81
CA TYR A 200 9.34 5.64 -5.84
C TYR A 200 8.72 4.28 -6.16
N LEU A 201 9.34 3.21 -5.67
CA LEU A 201 8.80 1.86 -5.72
C LEU A 201 7.94 1.60 -4.48
N ASN A 202 6.92 0.76 -4.65
CA ASN A 202 6.13 0.20 -3.56
C ASN A 202 6.13 -1.33 -3.64
N VAL A 203 5.73 -1.99 -2.55
CA VAL A 203 5.70 -3.45 -2.44
C VAL A 203 4.28 -3.91 -2.13
N ASP A 204 3.82 -4.90 -2.91
CA ASP A 204 2.65 -5.70 -2.57
C ASP A 204 3.06 -6.80 -1.58
N TYR A 205 2.76 -6.60 -0.31
CA TYR A 205 3.06 -7.55 0.74
C TYR A 205 2.25 -8.85 0.63
N ALA A 206 1.10 -8.86 -0.05
CA ALA A 206 0.35 -10.09 -0.32
C ALA A 206 1.10 -10.99 -1.30
N ALA A 207 1.74 -10.43 -2.32
CA ALA A 207 2.60 -11.16 -3.23
C ALA A 207 3.84 -11.74 -2.51
N VAL A 208 4.46 -10.95 -1.62
CA VAL A 208 5.56 -11.45 -0.75
C VAL A 208 5.07 -12.59 0.14
N THR A 209 3.86 -12.52 0.67
CA THR A 209 3.26 -13.63 1.45
C THR A 209 3.11 -14.89 0.58
N GLY A 210 2.71 -14.77 -0.68
CA GLY A 210 2.65 -15.88 -1.63
C GLY A 210 4.01 -16.55 -1.83
N LEU A 211 5.08 -15.76 -1.96
CA LEU A 211 6.47 -16.26 -2.01
C LEU A 211 6.83 -17.01 -0.72
N LEU A 212 6.52 -16.46 0.45
CA LEU A 212 6.80 -17.10 1.74
C LEU A 212 6.08 -18.45 1.91
N VAL A 213 4.83 -18.57 1.45
CA VAL A 213 4.09 -19.84 1.44
C VAL A 213 4.83 -20.88 0.60
N GLN A 214 5.33 -20.52 -0.57
CA GLN A 214 6.05 -21.44 -1.43
C GLN A 214 7.43 -21.81 -0.84
N VAL A 215 8.14 -20.85 -0.24
CA VAL A 215 9.38 -21.11 0.51
C VAL A 215 9.16 -22.13 1.64
N ALA A 216 8.07 -21.97 2.39
CA ALA A 216 7.72 -22.89 3.47
C ALA A 216 7.50 -24.32 2.92
N ARG A 217 6.79 -24.46 1.80
CA ARG A 217 6.58 -25.77 1.16
C ARG A 217 7.87 -26.41 0.67
N GLU A 218 8.71 -25.68 -0.07
CA GLU A 218 10.00 -26.20 -0.53
C GLU A 218 10.92 -26.58 0.64
N THR A 219 10.82 -25.86 1.76
CA THR A 219 11.60 -26.17 2.97
C THR A 219 11.07 -27.45 3.62
N ASP A 220 9.76 -27.63 3.74
CA ASP A 220 9.12 -28.82 4.28
C ASP A 220 9.48 -30.08 3.47
N ASP A 221 9.39 -30.01 2.13
CA ASP A 221 9.80 -31.07 1.22
C ASP A 221 11.28 -31.45 1.43
N ARG A 222 12.16 -30.45 1.62
CA ARG A 222 13.57 -30.66 1.87
C ARG A 222 13.85 -31.29 3.24
N VAL A 223 13.12 -30.86 4.28
CA VAL A 223 13.21 -31.44 5.61
C VAL A 223 12.82 -32.93 5.57
N THR A 224 11.70 -33.23 4.91
CA THR A 224 11.24 -34.61 4.75
C THR A 224 12.30 -35.50 4.08
N ALA A 225 12.88 -35.04 2.97
CA ALA A 225 13.94 -35.77 2.28
C ALA A 225 15.17 -35.99 3.18
N LEU A 226 15.59 -34.97 3.96
CA LEU A 226 16.69 -35.10 4.90
C LEU A 226 16.40 -36.08 6.06
N GLU A 227 15.17 -36.15 6.52
CA GLU A 227 14.74 -37.13 7.55
C GLU A 227 14.81 -38.57 7.03
N GLU A 228 14.39 -38.80 5.78
CA GLU A 228 14.48 -40.09 5.12
C GLU A 228 15.95 -40.51 4.92
N GLU A 229 16.79 -39.57 4.41
CA GLU A 229 18.23 -39.81 4.26
C GLU A 229 18.90 -40.11 5.60
N ASN A 230 18.57 -39.36 6.65
CA ASN A 230 19.10 -39.58 8.00
C ASN A 230 18.72 -40.94 8.55
N THR A 231 17.48 -41.37 8.32
CA THR A 231 17.02 -42.72 8.72
C THR A 231 17.82 -43.80 8.01
N THR A 232 18.03 -43.66 6.71
CA THR A 232 18.82 -44.58 5.90
C THR A 232 20.29 -44.63 6.36
N LEU A 233 20.89 -43.48 6.64
CA LEU A 233 22.28 -43.36 7.13
C LEU A 233 22.42 -44.07 8.52
N ARG A 234 21.45 -43.90 9.42
CA ARG A 234 21.46 -44.55 10.73
C ARG A 234 21.39 -46.06 10.60
N GLN A 235 20.55 -46.59 9.69
CA GLN A 235 20.47 -48.06 9.41
C GLN A 235 21.80 -48.59 8.86
N ASN A 236 22.39 -47.87 7.90
CA ASN A 236 23.71 -48.21 7.33
C ASN A 236 24.80 -48.22 8.40
N LEU A 237 24.82 -47.23 9.28
CA LEU A 237 25.76 -47.14 10.40
C LEU A 237 25.61 -48.30 11.36
N ALA A 238 24.39 -48.68 11.75
CA ALA A 238 24.12 -49.81 12.59
C ALA A 238 24.61 -51.13 11.95
N THR A 239 24.34 -51.33 10.65
CA THR A 239 24.81 -52.49 9.88
C THR A 239 26.33 -52.54 9.82
N ALA A 240 26.97 -51.39 9.55
CA ALA A 240 28.46 -51.30 9.55
C ALA A 240 29.03 -51.62 10.94
N GLY A 241 28.43 -51.13 12.01
CA GLY A 241 28.81 -51.42 13.39
C GLY A 241 28.77 -52.91 13.71
N THR A 242 27.68 -53.57 13.33
CA THR A 242 27.54 -55.04 13.49
C THR A 242 28.61 -55.80 12.70
N ARG A 243 28.92 -55.36 11.48
CA ARG A 243 29.95 -55.97 10.63
C ARG A 243 31.34 -55.79 11.21
N ILE A 244 31.66 -54.61 11.76
CA ILE A 244 32.93 -54.35 12.46
C ILE A 244 33.07 -55.29 13.66
N SER A 245 32.04 -55.40 14.53
CA SER A 245 32.10 -56.28 15.69
C SER A 245 32.29 -57.76 15.28
N THR A 246 31.66 -58.20 14.19
CA THR A 246 31.89 -59.56 13.65
C THR A 246 33.33 -59.75 13.18
N LEU A 247 33.90 -58.76 12.46
CA LEU A 247 35.28 -58.83 12.01
C LEU A 247 36.27 -58.82 13.18
N GLU A 248 36.04 -58.02 14.21
CA GLU A 248 36.85 -57.95 15.43
C GLU A 248 36.87 -59.32 16.15
N ASN A 249 35.70 -59.98 16.24
CA ASN A 249 35.64 -61.34 16.80
C ASN A 249 36.40 -62.33 15.93
N GLN A 250 36.26 -62.31 14.61
CA GLN A 250 36.98 -63.20 13.69
C GLN A 250 38.50 -63.01 13.80
N VAL A 251 38.97 -61.75 13.86
CA VAL A 251 40.37 -61.42 14.07
C VAL A 251 40.86 -61.96 15.41
N SER A 252 40.07 -61.83 16.47
CA SER A 252 40.45 -62.34 17.79
C SER A 252 40.56 -63.89 17.80
N GLU A 253 39.66 -64.59 17.13
CA GLU A 253 39.72 -66.06 16.96
C GLU A 253 40.91 -66.48 16.14
N LEU A 254 41.21 -65.79 15.05
CA LEU A 254 42.42 -66.07 14.24
C LEU A 254 43.71 -65.84 15.02
N VAL A 255 43.80 -64.75 15.80
CA VAL A 255 44.98 -64.51 16.69
C VAL A 255 45.14 -65.65 17.73
N ALA A 256 44.01 -66.19 18.31
CA ALA A 256 44.09 -67.26 19.23
C ALA A 256 44.57 -68.56 18.56
N LEU A 257 44.06 -68.89 17.36
CA LEU A 257 44.50 -70.04 16.56
C LEU A 257 46.01 -69.98 16.20
N VAL A 258 46.47 -68.79 15.74
CA VAL A 258 47.88 -68.58 15.43
C VAL A 258 48.75 -68.81 16.66
N ARG A 259 48.41 -68.28 17.83
CA ARG A 259 49.12 -68.49 19.07
C ARG A 259 49.16 -70.01 19.48
N GLN A 260 48.06 -70.73 19.23
CA GLN A 260 48.02 -72.16 19.51
C GLN A 260 48.93 -73.00 18.60
N LEU A 261 49.02 -72.61 17.32
CA LEU A 261 49.89 -73.27 16.33
C LEU A 261 51.38 -72.97 16.60
N THR A 262 51.70 -71.74 16.95
CA THR A 262 53.10 -71.30 17.22
C THR A 262 53.60 -71.72 18.60
N GLY A 263 52.68 -72.00 19.57
CA GLY A 263 53.02 -72.47 20.91
C GLY A 263 53.19 -73.98 21.05
N SER A 264 52.88 -74.74 20.00
CA SER A 264 53.03 -76.22 20.01
C SER A 264 54.34 -76.77 19.43
N GLU A 265 55.28 -75.84 19.11
CA GLU A 265 56.64 -76.23 18.60
C GLU A 265 57.75 -76.15 19.66
N HIS A 266 57.45 -76.44 20.96
CA HIS A 266 58.48 -76.63 21.99
C HIS A 266 58.24 -77.83 22.81
#